data_6fed096a700f8aec8304ed54f3b0f812
#
_entry.id   6fed096a700f8aec8304ed54f3b0f812
#
_cell.length_a   1.000
_cell.length_b   1.000
_cell.length_c   1.000
_cell.angle_alpha   90.00
_cell.angle_beta   90.00
_cell.angle_gamma   90.00
#
_symmetry.space_group_name_H-M   'P 1'
#
loop_
_entity.id
_entity.type
_entity.pdbx_description
1 polymer ?
#
loop_
_entity_poly.entity_id
_entity_poly.type
_entity_poly.pdbx_seq_one_letter_code
_entity_poly.pdbx_strand_id
1 'polypeptide(L)'
;MVETMLNCDIKDIALAEQGKNNIEWALRDMPVLRSIQERFIKEQPFKGLRLSACVHVTKDTAALCTVMKAGGADAVLVASNPLSTQDDVAAGLVKYWGIPVYGYAGESVETYREHVRVALEHNPNIIIDDGCDIMATIYEEKPELAEHIIGSTEETTTGIIRLKALEEQGKLKAPAVGVNESLTKHLYDNRYGTGQSLFDGIFRAANILIAGKTVVISGYGWCGKGCALRAKGLGANVIVCEVDPLKALEAVMEGYRVMPIADAAKEGDIFIAVTGDKHVVDVEHLLNMKDGSFVGNCGHFDHEINVKGLREHAVEIKQIRPNLEEYKLDNGKSIYVIAEGRLVNLVAAEGHPASVMDMSFANQALGIEYLVKNQGKLPNKLLTLPEEVDIMIAKIKLDSM
;
A
#
# COMPACT_ATOMS: atom_id res chain seq x y z
N MET A 1 -24.77 -11.98 -29.28
CA MET A 1 -24.89 -12.07 -27.80
C MET A 1 -24.69 -10.66 -27.30
N VAL A 2 -25.67 -10.09 -26.61
CA VAL A 2 -25.49 -8.81 -25.94
C VAL A 2 -24.54 -9.10 -24.77
N GLU A 3 -23.27 -8.67 -24.87
CA GLU A 3 -22.39 -8.63 -23.70
C GLU A 3 -23.08 -7.74 -22.67
N THR A 4 -23.57 -8.34 -21.60
CA THR A 4 -24.02 -7.59 -20.44
C THR A 4 -22.78 -6.90 -19.89
N MET A 5 -22.64 -5.59 -20.16
CA MET A 5 -21.53 -4.83 -19.58
C MET A 5 -21.64 -4.94 -18.07
N LEU A 6 -20.58 -5.43 -17.44
CA LEU A 6 -20.47 -5.45 -15.98
C LEU A 6 -20.65 -4.01 -15.47
N ASN A 7 -21.39 -3.85 -14.37
CA ASN A 7 -21.48 -2.58 -13.71
C ASN A 7 -20.10 -2.28 -13.08
N CYS A 8 -19.40 -1.25 -13.55
CA CYS A 8 -18.06 -0.87 -13.13
C CYS A 8 -17.86 0.62 -13.41
N ASP A 9 -16.93 1.25 -12.70
CA ASP A 9 -16.51 2.63 -12.97
C ASP A 9 -14.99 2.67 -13.11
N ILE A 10 -14.51 2.70 -14.35
CA ILE A 10 -13.12 2.67 -14.75
C ILE A 10 -12.86 3.73 -15.82
N LYS A 11 -11.61 4.12 -15.99
CA LYS A 11 -11.21 5.18 -16.91
C LYS A 11 -11.58 4.92 -18.37
N ASP A 12 -11.13 3.79 -18.90
CA ASP A 12 -11.31 3.42 -20.31
C ASP A 12 -11.12 1.90 -20.52
N ILE A 13 -12.14 1.22 -21.00
CA ILE A 13 -12.09 -0.21 -21.31
C ILE A 13 -11.15 -0.54 -22.47
N ALA A 14 -10.81 0.43 -23.33
CA ALA A 14 -9.87 0.24 -24.44
C ALA A 14 -8.46 -0.11 -23.97
N LEU A 15 -8.10 0.20 -22.72
CA LEU A 15 -6.81 -0.13 -22.09
C LEU A 15 -6.69 -1.62 -21.70
N ALA A 16 -7.74 -2.41 -21.80
CA ALA A 16 -7.82 -3.75 -21.23
C ALA A 16 -6.74 -4.72 -21.74
N GLU A 17 -6.32 -4.62 -23.02
CA GLU A 17 -5.28 -5.51 -23.57
C GLU A 17 -3.93 -5.28 -22.88
N GLN A 18 -3.57 -4.01 -22.66
CA GLN A 18 -2.36 -3.66 -21.91
C GLN A 18 -2.45 -4.16 -20.47
N GLY A 19 -3.59 -3.95 -19.81
CA GLY A 19 -3.83 -4.42 -18.45
C GLY A 19 -3.73 -5.94 -18.32
N LYS A 20 -4.29 -6.69 -19.29
CA LYS A 20 -4.13 -8.14 -19.34
C LYS A 20 -2.65 -8.54 -19.35
N ASN A 21 -1.86 -7.95 -20.26
CA ASN A 21 -0.44 -8.25 -20.37
C ASN A 21 0.31 -7.95 -19.04
N ASN A 22 -0.03 -6.85 -18.37
CA ASN A 22 0.58 -6.47 -17.10
C ASN A 22 0.20 -7.44 -15.97
N ILE A 23 -1.06 -7.89 -15.91
CA ILE A 23 -1.52 -8.88 -14.92
C ILE A 23 -0.84 -10.23 -15.16
N GLU A 24 -0.77 -10.70 -16.40
CA GLU A 24 -0.09 -11.95 -16.75
C GLU A 24 1.41 -11.88 -16.47
N TRP A 25 2.04 -10.72 -16.68
CA TRP A 25 3.43 -10.47 -16.32
C TRP A 25 3.67 -10.56 -14.81
N ALA A 26 2.80 -9.95 -13.99
CA ALA A 26 2.88 -10.05 -12.54
C ALA A 26 2.71 -11.51 -12.06
N LEU A 27 1.70 -12.22 -12.56
CA LEU A 27 1.45 -13.62 -12.22
C LEU A 27 2.63 -14.55 -12.51
N ARG A 28 3.46 -14.23 -13.49
CA ARG A 28 4.68 -14.99 -13.81
C ARG A 28 5.63 -15.05 -12.60
N ASP A 29 5.76 -13.93 -11.88
CA ASP A 29 6.68 -13.78 -10.74
C ASP A 29 5.99 -14.04 -9.38
N MET A 30 4.77 -14.63 -9.42
CA MET A 30 3.96 -14.95 -8.23
C MET A 30 3.70 -16.46 -8.08
N PRO A 31 4.74 -17.29 -7.90
CA PRO A 31 4.61 -18.75 -7.87
C PRO A 31 3.81 -19.26 -6.66
N VAL A 32 3.88 -18.60 -5.49
CA VAL A 32 3.10 -18.99 -4.31
C VAL A 32 1.63 -18.80 -4.57
N LEU A 33 1.26 -17.64 -5.09
CA LEU A 33 -0.13 -17.31 -5.39
C LEU A 33 -0.71 -18.22 -6.49
N ARG A 34 0.09 -18.57 -7.50
CA ARG A 34 -0.30 -19.56 -8.52
C ARG A 34 -0.53 -20.96 -7.94
N SER A 35 0.32 -21.41 -7.04
CA SER A 35 0.15 -22.69 -6.33
C SER A 35 -1.15 -22.72 -5.53
N ILE A 36 -1.47 -21.60 -4.85
CA ILE A 36 -2.73 -21.43 -4.13
C ILE A 36 -3.91 -21.44 -5.11
N GLN A 37 -3.80 -20.78 -6.26
CA GLN A 37 -4.83 -20.77 -7.29
C GLN A 37 -5.16 -22.18 -7.80
N GLU A 38 -4.15 -23.00 -8.10
CA GLU A 38 -4.35 -24.38 -8.54
C GLU A 38 -5.12 -25.22 -7.51
N ARG A 39 -4.86 -25.00 -6.23
CA ARG A 39 -5.60 -25.63 -5.14
C ARG A 39 -7.03 -25.09 -5.06
N PHE A 40 -7.20 -23.78 -5.10
CA PHE A 40 -8.52 -23.14 -4.99
C PHE A 40 -9.45 -23.47 -6.14
N ILE A 41 -8.94 -23.65 -7.36
CA ILE A 41 -9.73 -24.15 -8.51
C ILE A 41 -10.37 -25.51 -8.20
N LYS A 42 -9.64 -26.39 -7.51
CA LYS A 42 -10.13 -27.75 -7.17
C LYS A 42 -11.08 -27.75 -5.97
N GLU A 43 -10.72 -26.98 -4.94
CA GLU A 43 -11.41 -27.01 -3.64
C GLU A 43 -12.60 -26.06 -3.57
N GLN A 44 -12.62 -24.99 -4.38
CA GLN A 44 -13.67 -23.95 -4.39
C GLN A 44 -14.03 -23.40 -2.99
N PRO A 45 -13.04 -22.95 -2.19
CA PRO A 45 -13.27 -22.62 -0.78
C PRO A 45 -14.21 -21.43 -0.57
N PHE A 46 -14.41 -20.60 -1.59
CA PHE A 46 -15.22 -19.38 -1.51
C PHE A 46 -16.53 -19.47 -2.31
N LYS A 47 -16.92 -20.66 -2.72
CA LYS A 47 -18.14 -20.85 -3.52
C LYS A 47 -19.37 -20.31 -2.79
N GLY A 48 -20.07 -19.37 -3.43
CA GLY A 48 -21.27 -18.75 -2.89
C GLY A 48 -21.00 -17.60 -1.91
N LEU A 49 -19.74 -17.20 -1.72
CA LEU A 49 -19.37 -16.03 -0.91
C LEU A 49 -19.12 -14.81 -1.80
N ARG A 50 -19.52 -13.64 -1.29
CA ARG A 50 -19.26 -12.34 -1.91
C ARG A 50 -18.06 -11.70 -1.24
N LEU A 51 -17.07 -11.35 -2.05
CA LEU A 51 -15.83 -10.68 -1.66
C LEU A 51 -15.90 -9.22 -2.10
N SER A 52 -15.76 -8.31 -1.17
CA SER A 52 -15.42 -6.92 -1.46
C SER A 52 -13.97 -6.65 -1.08
N ALA A 53 -13.17 -6.20 -2.03
CA ALA A 53 -11.78 -5.83 -1.82
C ALA A 53 -11.61 -4.32 -2.00
N CYS A 54 -11.01 -3.65 -1.00
CA CYS A 54 -10.57 -2.26 -1.07
C CYS A 54 -9.06 -2.24 -0.94
N VAL A 55 -8.37 -2.28 -2.07
CA VAL A 55 -6.90 -2.39 -2.16
C VAL A 55 -6.43 -1.56 -3.35
N HIS A 56 -5.17 -1.13 -3.35
CA HIS A 56 -4.59 -0.43 -4.51
C HIS A 56 -4.78 -1.24 -5.79
N VAL A 57 -5.39 -0.64 -6.82
CA VAL A 57 -5.67 -1.32 -8.10
C VAL A 57 -4.38 -1.41 -8.92
N THR A 58 -3.55 -2.39 -8.60
CA THR A 58 -2.28 -2.69 -9.27
C THR A 58 -2.34 -4.05 -9.96
N LYS A 59 -1.38 -4.34 -10.85
CA LYS A 59 -1.26 -5.65 -11.50
C LYS A 59 -1.17 -6.81 -10.52
N ASP A 60 -0.56 -6.57 -9.36
CA ASP A 60 -0.36 -7.59 -8.33
C ASP A 60 -1.67 -7.84 -7.55
N THR A 61 -2.40 -6.79 -7.21
CA THR A 61 -3.77 -6.89 -6.65
C THR A 61 -4.72 -7.61 -7.60
N ALA A 62 -4.61 -7.32 -8.90
CA ALA A 62 -5.37 -8.02 -9.90
C ALA A 62 -5.10 -9.54 -9.88
N ALA A 63 -3.84 -9.93 -9.71
CA ALA A 63 -3.48 -11.34 -9.54
C ALA A 63 -4.19 -11.96 -8.33
N LEU A 64 -4.20 -11.31 -7.16
CA LEU A 64 -4.95 -11.77 -5.99
C LEU A 64 -6.44 -11.93 -6.30
N CYS A 65 -7.08 -10.92 -6.92
CA CYS A 65 -8.51 -10.98 -7.25
C CYS A 65 -8.83 -12.15 -8.19
N THR A 66 -7.95 -12.47 -9.15
CA THR A 66 -8.12 -13.62 -10.04
C THR A 66 -8.07 -14.94 -9.28
N VAL A 67 -7.20 -15.06 -8.27
CA VAL A 67 -7.08 -16.24 -7.42
C VAL A 67 -8.32 -16.41 -6.54
N MET A 68 -8.81 -15.34 -5.93
CA MET A 68 -10.04 -15.38 -5.14
C MET A 68 -11.25 -15.79 -5.97
N LYS A 69 -11.39 -15.24 -7.16
CA LYS A 69 -12.43 -15.63 -8.11
C LYS A 69 -12.29 -17.09 -8.56
N ALA A 70 -11.08 -17.56 -8.85
CA ALA A 70 -10.81 -18.96 -9.19
C ALA A 70 -11.22 -19.91 -8.04
N GLY A 71 -11.14 -19.46 -6.79
CA GLY A 71 -11.64 -20.15 -5.60
C GLY A 71 -13.16 -20.08 -5.39
N GLY A 72 -13.89 -19.46 -6.31
CA GLY A 72 -15.36 -19.40 -6.32
C GLY A 72 -15.95 -18.13 -5.69
N ALA A 73 -15.15 -17.13 -5.31
CA ALA A 73 -15.67 -15.88 -4.79
C ALA A 73 -16.37 -15.06 -5.90
N ASP A 74 -17.52 -14.48 -5.56
CA ASP A 74 -18.10 -13.39 -6.32
C ASP A 74 -17.43 -12.10 -5.83
N ALA A 75 -16.51 -11.56 -6.64
CA ALA A 75 -15.57 -10.52 -6.23
C ALA A 75 -15.86 -9.18 -6.89
N VAL A 76 -15.75 -8.10 -6.11
CA VAL A 76 -15.69 -6.70 -6.55
C VAL A 76 -14.42 -6.06 -5.98
N LEU A 77 -13.78 -5.21 -6.77
CA LEU A 77 -12.59 -4.46 -6.38
C LEU A 77 -12.87 -2.96 -6.42
N VAL A 78 -12.55 -2.27 -5.33
CA VAL A 78 -12.52 -0.81 -5.26
C VAL A 78 -11.12 -0.35 -4.90
N ALA A 79 -10.73 0.82 -5.38
CA ALA A 79 -9.42 1.37 -5.04
C ALA A 79 -9.35 1.77 -3.56
N SER A 80 -8.23 1.53 -2.88
CA SER A 80 -7.98 2.02 -1.50
C SER A 80 -7.35 3.42 -1.45
N ASN A 81 -7.09 4.01 -2.62
CA ASN A 81 -6.54 5.35 -2.73
C ASN A 81 -6.90 5.96 -4.09
N PRO A 82 -7.41 7.20 -4.15
CA PRO A 82 -7.85 7.85 -5.40
C PRO A 82 -6.77 8.01 -6.47
N LEU A 83 -5.49 7.84 -6.10
CA LEU A 83 -4.35 8.23 -6.94
C LEU A 83 -3.48 7.06 -7.37
N SER A 84 -3.77 5.84 -6.88
CA SER A 84 -2.90 4.67 -7.08
C SER A 84 -3.42 3.64 -8.08
N THR A 85 -4.55 3.90 -8.74
CA THR A 85 -5.13 2.98 -9.71
C THR A 85 -4.30 2.92 -11.00
N GLN A 86 -3.98 1.71 -11.45
CA GLN A 86 -3.49 1.43 -12.79
C GLN A 86 -4.70 1.22 -13.70
N ASP A 87 -5.02 2.22 -14.54
CA ASP A 87 -6.26 2.26 -15.32
C ASP A 87 -6.37 1.10 -16.33
N ASP A 88 -5.26 0.68 -16.89
CA ASP A 88 -5.17 -0.48 -17.79
C ASP A 88 -5.45 -1.80 -17.07
N VAL A 89 -4.96 -1.96 -15.83
CA VAL A 89 -5.20 -3.13 -14.99
C VAL A 89 -6.69 -3.22 -14.62
N ALA A 90 -7.31 -2.10 -14.23
CA ALA A 90 -8.74 -2.03 -13.96
C ALA A 90 -9.55 -2.50 -15.17
N ALA A 91 -9.23 -2.00 -16.36
CA ALA A 91 -9.86 -2.40 -17.62
C ALA A 91 -9.63 -3.88 -17.94
N GLY A 92 -8.42 -4.38 -17.70
CA GLY A 92 -8.06 -5.80 -17.89
C GLY A 92 -8.90 -6.74 -17.04
N LEU A 93 -9.03 -6.46 -15.74
CA LEU A 93 -9.84 -7.25 -14.80
C LEU A 93 -11.30 -7.31 -15.23
N VAL A 94 -11.89 -6.18 -15.59
CA VAL A 94 -13.28 -6.11 -16.04
C VAL A 94 -13.49 -6.96 -17.30
N LYS A 95 -12.66 -6.75 -18.32
CA LYS A 95 -12.87 -7.37 -19.64
C LYS A 95 -12.51 -8.85 -19.70
N TYR A 96 -11.40 -9.26 -19.12
CA TYR A 96 -10.87 -10.62 -19.29
C TYR A 96 -11.17 -11.57 -18.13
N TRP A 97 -11.32 -11.02 -16.93
CA TRP A 97 -11.64 -11.85 -15.75
C TRP A 97 -13.07 -11.64 -15.25
N GLY A 98 -13.80 -10.65 -15.79
CA GLY A 98 -15.19 -10.39 -15.40
C GLY A 98 -15.31 -10.04 -13.91
N ILE A 99 -14.32 -9.31 -13.37
CA ILE A 99 -14.34 -8.76 -12.00
C ILE A 99 -14.69 -7.28 -12.10
N PRO A 100 -15.83 -6.83 -11.53
CA PRO A 100 -16.16 -5.42 -11.47
C PRO A 100 -15.08 -4.64 -10.71
N VAL A 101 -14.66 -3.51 -11.28
CA VAL A 101 -13.70 -2.59 -10.66
C VAL A 101 -14.33 -1.21 -10.59
N TYR A 102 -14.17 -0.54 -9.45
CA TYR A 102 -14.55 0.84 -9.22
C TYR A 102 -13.32 1.60 -8.73
N GLY A 103 -12.77 2.41 -9.63
CA GLY A 103 -11.57 3.21 -9.39
C GLY A 103 -10.84 3.56 -10.67
N TYR A 104 -10.34 4.78 -10.73
CA TYR A 104 -9.47 5.29 -11.80
C TYR A 104 -8.47 6.28 -11.26
N ALA A 105 -7.33 6.40 -11.92
CA ALA A 105 -6.27 7.30 -11.49
C ALA A 105 -6.73 8.76 -11.50
N GLY A 106 -6.63 9.42 -10.34
CA GLY A 106 -6.99 10.82 -10.18
C GLY A 106 -8.48 11.07 -9.94
N GLU A 107 -9.22 10.07 -9.49
CA GLU A 107 -10.60 10.28 -9.02
C GLU A 107 -10.66 11.24 -7.83
N SER A 108 -11.82 11.89 -7.62
CA SER A 108 -12.01 12.77 -6.47
C SER A 108 -12.19 11.97 -5.17
N VAL A 109 -11.96 12.61 -4.02
CA VAL A 109 -12.23 12.00 -2.71
C VAL A 109 -13.71 11.62 -2.56
N GLU A 110 -14.61 12.39 -3.14
CA GLU A 110 -16.03 12.12 -3.16
C GLU A 110 -16.35 10.86 -3.96
N THR A 111 -15.81 10.74 -5.17
CA THR A 111 -15.95 9.55 -6.02
C THR A 111 -15.38 8.31 -5.34
N TYR A 112 -14.18 8.43 -4.75
CA TYR A 112 -13.58 7.36 -3.97
C TYR A 112 -14.51 6.84 -2.86
N ARG A 113 -15.10 7.73 -2.09
CA ARG A 113 -16.07 7.35 -1.03
C ARG A 113 -17.31 6.67 -1.58
N GLU A 114 -17.79 7.11 -2.75
CA GLU A 114 -18.91 6.46 -3.44
C GLU A 114 -18.52 5.04 -3.87
N HIS A 115 -17.32 4.83 -4.40
CA HIS A 115 -16.81 3.51 -4.75
C HIS A 115 -16.72 2.58 -3.53
N VAL A 116 -16.26 3.06 -2.39
CA VAL A 116 -16.28 2.27 -1.14
C VAL A 116 -17.71 1.87 -0.77
N ARG A 117 -18.70 2.77 -0.94
CA ARG A 117 -20.13 2.42 -0.71
C ARG A 117 -20.65 1.37 -1.68
N VAL A 118 -20.20 1.37 -2.94
CA VAL A 118 -20.54 0.31 -3.90
C VAL A 118 -20.01 -1.04 -3.42
N ALA A 119 -18.83 -1.10 -2.79
CA ALA A 119 -18.33 -2.32 -2.18
C ALA A 119 -19.25 -2.86 -1.07
N LEU A 120 -19.95 -1.96 -0.34
CA LEU A 120 -20.95 -2.36 0.66
C LEU A 120 -22.26 -2.83 0.02
N GLU A 121 -22.66 -2.22 -1.11
CA GLU A 121 -23.86 -2.64 -1.86
C GLU A 121 -23.75 -4.04 -2.45
N HIS A 122 -22.52 -4.50 -2.68
CA HIS A 122 -22.24 -5.89 -3.03
C HIS A 122 -22.65 -6.86 -1.91
N ASN A 123 -22.94 -6.36 -0.70
CA ASN A 123 -23.34 -7.11 0.48
C ASN A 123 -22.33 -8.25 0.81
N PRO A 124 -21.06 -7.92 1.09
CA PRO A 124 -19.99 -8.89 1.24
C PRO A 124 -20.17 -9.83 2.43
N ASN A 125 -19.64 -11.04 2.30
CA ASN A 125 -19.44 -11.97 3.42
C ASN A 125 -17.99 -11.98 3.89
N ILE A 126 -17.06 -11.68 2.99
CA ILE A 126 -15.61 -11.63 3.24
C ILE A 126 -15.06 -10.33 2.67
N ILE A 127 -14.06 -9.77 3.35
CA ILE A 127 -13.49 -8.47 3.02
C ILE A 127 -11.96 -8.59 2.98
N ILE A 128 -11.35 -8.00 1.95
CA ILE A 128 -9.92 -7.69 1.89
C ILE A 128 -9.79 -6.18 1.92
N ASP A 129 -9.10 -5.65 2.93
CA ASP A 129 -8.97 -4.21 3.13
C ASP A 129 -7.48 -3.80 3.21
N ASP A 130 -7.20 -2.58 2.76
CA ASP A 130 -5.89 -1.95 2.83
C ASP A 130 -6.08 -0.51 3.32
N GLY A 131 -6.11 -0.36 4.64
CA GLY A 131 -6.43 0.87 5.35
C GLY A 131 -7.74 0.82 6.15
N CYS A 132 -8.45 -0.32 6.16
CA CYS A 132 -9.67 -0.54 6.93
C CYS A 132 -10.86 0.34 6.46
N ASP A 133 -10.93 0.72 5.18
CA ASP A 133 -11.95 1.65 4.71
C ASP A 133 -13.33 1.00 4.55
N ILE A 134 -13.40 -0.25 4.04
CA ILE A 134 -14.68 -0.99 3.99
C ILE A 134 -15.18 -1.26 5.41
N MET A 135 -14.34 -1.82 6.28
CA MET A 135 -14.74 -2.17 7.64
C MET A 135 -15.16 -0.93 8.44
N ALA A 136 -14.42 0.18 8.37
CA ALA A 136 -14.79 1.42 9.03
C ALA A 136 -16.13 1.97 8.51
N THR A 137 -16.33 1.99 7.19
CA THR A 137 -17.58 2.48 6.58
C THR A 137 -18.78 1.58 6.96
N ILE A 138 -18.59 0.26 7.08
CA ILE A 138 -19.64 -0.63 7.60
C ILE A 138 -20.06 -0.18 8.99
N TYR A 139 -19.11 0.01 9.91
CA TYR A 139 -19.46 0.37 11.30
C TYR A 139 -20.02 1.78 11.45
N GLU A 140 -19.67 2.71 10.55
CA GLU A 140 -20.14 4.10 10.57
C GLU A 140 -21.47 4.27 9.86
N GLU A 141 -21.68 3.67 8.69
CA GLU A 141 -22.82 3.94 7.82
C GLU A 141 -23.85 2.79 7.74
N LYS A 142 -23.41 1.51 7.82
CA LYS A 142 -24.27 0.31 7.62
C LYS A 142 -23.97 -0.79 8.63
N PRO A 143 -24.09 -0.54 9.95
CA PRO A 143 -23.67 -1.50 10.99
C PRO A 143 -24.42 -2.84 10.94
N GLU A 144 -25.59 -2.89 10.31
CA GLU A 144 -26.35 -4.13 10.09
C GLU A 144 -25.61 -5.12 9.17
N LEU A 145 -24.76 -4.67 8.27
CA LEU A 145 -23.97 -5.56 7.43
C LEU A 145 -22.93 -6.34 8.21
N ALA A 146 -22.47 -5.83 9.35
CA ALA A 146 -21.47 -6.50 10.19
C ALA A 146 -21.92 -7.89 10.65
N GLU A 147 -23.22 -8.15 10.77
CA GLU A 147 -23.78 -9.45 11.15
C GLU A 147 -23.59 -10.54 10.09
N HIS A 148 -23.37 -10.12 8.82
CA HIS A 148 -23.19 -11.03 7.68
C HIS A 148 -21.73 -11.26 7.31
N ILE A 149 -20.81 -10.51 7.93
CA ILE A 149 -19.37 -10.63 7.69
C ILE A 149 -18.81 -11.85 8.42
N ILE A 150 -18.20 -12.76 7.66
CA ILE A 150 -17.46 -13.91 8.20
C ILE A 150 -16.13 -13.45 8.79
N GLY A 151 -15.50 -12.48 8.13
CA GLY A 151 -14.26 -11.85 8.57
C GLY A 151 -13.62 -11.00 7.49
N SER A 152 -12.58 -10.29 7.90
CA SER A 152 -11.76 -9.43 7.02
C SER A 152 -10.28 -9.72 7.16
N THR A 153 -9.50 -9.36 6.13
CA THR A 153 -8.04 -9.32 6.20
C THR A 153 -7.58 -7.89 5.97
N GLU A 154 -6.48 -7.50 6.63
CA GLU A 154 -5.94 -6.14 6.57
C GLU A 154 -4.47 -6.14 6.14
N GLU A 155 -4.17 -5.38 5.09
CA GLU A 155 -2.85 -5.35 4.44
C GLU A 155 -1.84 -4.44 5.15
N THR A 156 -2.29 -3.34 5.76
CA THR A 156 -1.38 -2.25 6.14
C THR A 156 -1.43 -1.88 7.62
N THR A 157 -0.31 -1.35 8.12
CA THR A 157 -0.19 -0.90 9.53
C THR A 157 -1.27 0.10 9.93
N THR A 158 -1.65 1.01 9.04
CA THR A 158 -2.71 2.00 9.30
C THR A 158 -4.06 1.36 9.57
N GLY A 159 -4.43 0.36 8.74
CA GLY A 159 -5.67 -0.38 8.95
C GLY A 159 -5.63 -1.21 10.22
N ILE A 160 -4.48 -1.81 10.57
CA ILE A 160 -4.27 -2.51 11.85
C ILE A 160 -4.56 -1.58 13.04
N ILE A 161 -4.07 -0.33 13.01
CA ILE A 161 -4.31 0.65 14.08
C ILE A 161 -5.81 0.96 14.18
N ARG A 162 -6.50 1.15 13.05
CA ARG A 162 -7.96 1.41 13.02
C ARG A 162 -8.76 0.20 13.53
N LEU A 163 -8.39 -1.03 13.14
CA LEU A 163 -9.02 -2.25 13.64
C LEU A 163 -8.83 -2.43 15.15
N LYS A 164 -7.63 -2.15 15.68
CA LYS A 164 -7.37 -2.14 17.13
C LYS A 164 -8.26 -1.15 17.86
N ALA A 165 -8.41 0.07 17.33
CA ALA A 165 -9.30 1.07 17.90
C ALA A 165 -10.78 0.63 17.89
N LEU A 166 -11.23 -0.05 16.82
CA LEU A 166 -12.59 -0.63 16.76
C LEU A 166 -12.76 -1.77 17.77
N GLU A 167 -11.75 -2.61 17.95
CA GLU A 167 -11.76 -3.69 18.96
C GLU A 167 -11.84 -3.12 20.37
N GLU A 168 -10.99 -2.16 20.73
CA GLU A 168 -10.97 -1.51 22.05
C GLU A 168 -12.29 -0.81 22.37
N GLN A 169 -12.98 -0.25 21.37
CA GLN A 169 -14.31 0.34 21.51
C GLN A 169 -15.45 -0.70 21.56
N GLY A 170 -15.14 -2.00 21.42
CA GLY A 170 -16.15 -3.06 21.36
C GLY A 170 -17.03 -3.03 20.11
N LYS A 171 -16.58 -2.33 19.07
CA LYS A 171 -17.31 -2.17 17.80
C LYS A 171 -17.02 -3.27 16.80
N LEU A 172 -15.86 -3.94 16.89
CA LEU A 172 -15.50 -5.01 15.97
C LEU A 172 -16.43 -6.21 16.16
N LYS A 173 -17.29 -6.51 15.17
CA LYS A 173 -18.35 -7.54 15.22
C LYS A 173 -18.02 -8.81 14.44
N ALA A 174 -16.89 -8.82 13.72
CA ALA A 174 -16.38 -9.98 13.00
C ALA A 174 -14.87 -10.13 13.27
N PRO A 175 -14.29 -11.33 13.16
CA PRO A 175 -12.85 -11.51 13.26
C PRO A 175 -12.15 -10.81 12.10
N ALA A 176 -11.02 -10.17 12.40
CA ALA A 176 -10.15 -9.57 11.41
C ALA A 176 -8.74 -10.17 11.50
N VAL A 177 -8.13 -10.51 10.38
CA VAL A 177 -6.75 -11.01 10.33
C VAL A 177 -5.83 -9.89 9.89
N GLY A 178 -4.86 -9.53 10.72
CA GLY A 178 -3.81 -8.58 10.38
C GLY A 178 -2.72 -9.26 9.55
N VAL A 179 -2.85 -9.24 8.24
CA VAL A 179 -1.85 -9.80 7.31
C VAL A 179 -0.51 -9.08 7.45
N ASN A 180 -0.53 -7.78 7.73
CA ASN A 180 0.70 -7.02 7.98
C ASN A 180 1.55 -7.58 9.14
N GLU A 181 0.97 -8.33 10.07
CA GLU A 181 1.67 -8.92 11.21
C GLU A 181 2.35 -10.27 10.86
N SER A 182 2.05 -10.86 9.68
CA SER A 182 2.70 -12.09 9.20
C SER A 182 4.16 -11.85 8.84
N LEU A 183 5.04 -12.78 9.19
CA LEU A 183 6.49 -12.68 8.93
C LEU A 183 6.79 -12.64 7.43
N THR A 184 6.13 -13.47 6.65
CA THR A 184 6.28 -13.49 5.18
C THR A 184 5.69 -12.26 4.50
N LYS A 185 4.94 -11.42 5.23
CA LYS A 185 4.50 -10.11 4.73
C LYS A 185 5.51 -9.03 5.08
N HIS A 186 5.61 -8.61 6.34
CA HIS A 186 6.31 -7.36 6.67
C HIS A 186 7.83 -7.43 6.52
N LEU A 187 8.46 -8.61 6.72
CA LEU A 187 9.90 -8.75 6.48
C LEU A 187 10.29 -8.54 5.01
N TYR A 188 9.39 -8.79 4.08
CA TYR A 188 9.67 -8.72 2.63
C TYR A 188 9.00 -7.53 1.97
N ASP A 189 7.70 -7.39 2.09
CA ASP A 189 6.89 -6.31 1.53
C ASP A 189 7.35 -4.94 2.09
N ASN A 190 7.13 -4.72 3.39
CA ASN A 190 7.42 -3.43 4.00
C ASN A 190 8.92 -3.08 3.91
N ARG A 191 9.81 -4.07 4.07
CA ARG A 191 11.25 -3.83 4.05
C ARG A 191 11.81 -3.76 2.63
N TYR A 192 11.73 -4.84 1.87
CA TYR A 192 12.38 -4.92 0.56
C TYR A 192 11.54 -4.32 -0.56
N GLY A 193 10.21 -4.48 -0.50
CA GLY A 193 9.28 -3.87 -1.44
C GLY A 193 9.35 -2.36 -1.39
N THR A 194 9.12 -1.78 -0.21
CA THR A 194 9.18 -0.32 -0.01
C THR A 194 10.55 0.25 -0.31
N GLY A 195 11.63 -0.42 0.18
CA GLY A 195 12.99 0.05 -0.06
C GLY A 195 13.35 0.12 -1.55
N GLN A 196 12.88 -0.83 -2.37
CA GLN A 196 13.14 -0.81 -3.81
C GLN A 196 12.23 0.18 -4.54
N SER A 197 10.92 0.11 -4.31
CA SER A 197 9.93 0.89 -5.05
C SER A 197 10.03 2.40 -4.78
N LEU A 198 10.43 2.81 -3.57
CA LEU A 198 10.75 4.20 -3.27
C LEU A 198 11.80 4.77 -4.22
N PHE A 199 12.94 4.09 -4.36
CA PHE A 199 14.02 4.57 -5.23
C PHE A 199 13.69 4.45 -6.70
N ASP A 200 12.88 3.47 -7.12
CA ASP A 200 12.32 3.43 -8.47
C ASP A 200 11.51 4.71 -8.76
N GLY A 201 10.65 5.12 -7.84
CA GLY A 201 9.88 6.36 -7.97
C GLY A 201 10.77 7.62 -8.00
N ILE A 202 11.78 7.70 -7.13
CA ILE A 202 12.74 8.82 -7.13
C ILE A 202 13.49 8.91 -8.46
N PHE A 203 13.95 7.78 -9.00
CA PHE A 203 14.66 7.76 -10.28
C PHE A 203 13.77 8.17 -11.45
N ARG A 204 12.54 7.69 -11.50
CA ARG A 204 11.57 8.05 -12.54
C ARG A 204 11.19 9.54 -12.48
N ALA A 205 10.90 10.06 -11.28
CA ALA A 205 10.50 11.45 -11.11
C ALA A 205 11.65 12.44 -11.31
N ALA A 206 12.80 12.20 -10.65
CA ALA A 206 13.87 13.19 -10.56
C ALA A 206 15.13 12.84 -11.37
N ASN A 207 15.41 11.55 -11.63
CA ASN A 207 16.62 11.08 -12.32
C ASN A 207 17.92 11.65 -11.71
N ILE A 208 18.03 11.57 -10.37
CA ILE A 208 19.17 12.10 -9.61
C ILE A 208 20.14 10.99 -9.19
N LEU A 209 21.41 11.35 -9.06
CA LEU A 209 22.42 10.47 -8.50
C LEU A 209 22.28 10.42 -6.97
N ILE A 210 22.15 9.23 -6.41
CA ILE A 210 22.03 9.01 -4.94
C ILE A 210 23.41 8.92 -4.28
N ALA A 211 24.40 8.33 -4.97
CA ALA A 211 25.74 8.19 -4.42
C ALA A 211 26.34 9.53 -3.98
N GLY A 212 26.89 9.56 -2.74
CA GLY A 212 27.45 10.76 -2.11
C GLY A 212 26.42 11.73 -1.52
N LYS A 213 25.12 11.55 -1.77
CA LYS A 213 24.06 12.36 -1.17
C LYS A 213 23.81 11.96 0.29
N THR A 214 23.37 12.90 1.08
CA THR A 214 22.85 12.63 2.43
C THR A 214 21.35 12.37 2.34
N VAL A 215 20.93 11.13 2.61
CA VAL A 215 19.52 10.71 2.60
C VAL A 215 19.03 10.61 4.04
N VAL A 216 18.01 11.38 4.38
CA VAL A 216 17.35 11.39 5.68
C VAL A 216 16.10 10.52 5.61
N ILE A 217 16.03 9.50 6.45
CA ILE A 217 14.88 8.61 6.58
C ILE A 217 14.20 8.93 7.92
N SER A 218 13.00 9.50 7.86
CA SER A 218 12.18 9.82 9.03
C SER A 218 11.23 8.67 9.33
N GLY A 219 11.60 7.85 10.33
CA GLY A 219 10.99 6.61 10.75
C GLY A 219 11.88 5.39 10.52
N TYR A 220 11.94 4.47 11.50
CA TYR A 220 12.76 3.26 11.43
C TYR A 220 11.96 1.98 11.74
N GLY A 221 10.70 1.96 11.30
CA GLY A 221 9.90 0.75 11.17
C GLY A 221 10.39 -0.12 10.01
N TRP A 222 9.66 -1.15 9.64
CA TRP A 222 10.09 -2.06 8.56
C TRP A 222 10.32 -1.34 7.23
N CYS A 223 9.47 -0.40 6.85
CA CYS A 223 9.65 0.40 5.64
C CYS A 223 10.90 1.28 5.73
N GLY A 224 11.08 1.98 6.87
CA GLY A 224 12.25 2.84 7.09
C GLY A 224 13.58 2.08 7.05
N LYS A 225 13.61 0.87 7.64
CA LYS A 225 14.77 -0.04 7.55
C LYS A 225 15.11 -0.41 6.10
N GLY A 226 14.08 -0.72 5.30
CA GLY A 226 14.25 -1.02 3.89
C GLY A 226 14.76 0.16 3.08
N CYS A 227 14.20 1.36 3.33
CA CYS A 227 14.62 2.59 2.68
C CYS A 227 16.07 2.94 3.04
N ALA A 228 16.46 2.86 4.32
CA ALA A 228 17.81 3.12 4.79
C ALA A 228 18.83 2.13 4.18
N LEU A 229 18.50 0.83 4.18
CA LEU A 229 19.31 -0.21 3.57
C LEU A 229 19.55 0.04 2.07
N ARG A 230 18.48 0.40 1.35
CA ARG A 230 18.59 0.65 -0.09
C ARG A 230 19.37 1.93 -0.38
N ALA A 231 19.13 3.01 0.37
CA ALA A 231 19.90 4.25 0.25
C ALA A 231 21.41 4.00 0.45
N LYS A 232 21.78 3.27 1.52
CA LYS A 232 23.17 2.89 1.80
C LYS A 232 23.75 2.06 0.65
N GLY A 233 22.98 1.09 0.11
CA GLY A 233 23.39 0.26 -1.02
C GLY A 233 23.61 1.04 -2.32
N LEU A 234 22.95 2.20 -2.48
CA LEU A 234 23.13 3.14 -3.59
C LEU A 234 24.27 4.14 -3.35
N GLY A 235 25.00 4.02 -2.24
CA GLY A 235 26.15 4.87 -1.91
C GLY A 235 25.79 6.18 -1.19
N ALA A 236 24.61 6.28 -0.59
CA ALA A 236 24.25 7.44 0.20
C ALA A 236 24.89 7.44 1.59
N ASN A 237 25.04 8.66 2.16
CA ASN A 237 25.22 8.88 3.58
C ASN A 237 23.85 8.90 4.23
N VAL A 238 23.51 7.91 5.06
CA VAL A 238 22.16 7.78 5.62
C VAL A 238 22.10 8.39 7.02
N ILE A 239 21.09 9.22 7.26
CA ILE A 239 20.67 9.69 8.57
C ILE A 239 19.27 9.12 8.85
N VAL A 240 19.06 8.58 10.03
CA VAL A 240 17.76 8.10 10.51
C VAL A 240 17.24 9.08 11.57
N CYS A 241 15.98 9.48 11.45
CA CYS A 241 15.25 10.23 12.47
C CYS A 241 14.17 9.31 13.05
N GLU A 242 14.28 8.96 14.32
CA GLU A 242 13.38 8.05 15.01
C GLU A 242 13.16 8.49 16.45
N VAL A 243 11.91 8.43 16.91
CA VAL A 243 11.50 8.84 18.27
C VAL A 243 11.49 7.67 19.26
N ASP A 244 11.30 6.44 18.76
CA ASP A 244 11.37 5.22 19.56
C ASP A 244 12.84 4.90 19.85
N PRO A 245 13.27 4.94 21.13
CA PRO A 245 14.68 4.72 21.48
C PRO A 245 15.19 3.31 21.14
N LEU A 246 14.32 2.29 21.07
CA LEU A 246 14.73 0.94 20.69
C LEU A 246 15.06 0.87 19.22
N LYS A 247 14.20 1.44 18.37
CA LYS A 247 14.44 1.51 16.93
C LYS A 247 15.60 2.43 16.57
N ALA A 248 15.73 3.55 17.28
CA ALA A 248 16.88 4.46 17.13
C ALA A 248 18.20 3.76 17.46
N LEU A 249 18.24 2.99 18.56
CA LEU A 249 19.41 2.19 18.94
C LEU A 249 19.74 1.12 17.89
N GLU A 250 18.72 0.44 17.35
CA GLU A 250 18.90 -0.53 16.27
C GLU A 250 19.54 0.14 15.03
N ALA A 251 19.05 1.32 14.63
CA ALA A 251 19.64 2.08 13.53
C ALA A 251 21.13 2.41 13.76
N VAL A 252 21.50 2.80 14.99
CA VAL A 252 22.90 3.03 15.36
C VAL A 252 23.73 1.76 15.23
N MET A 253 23.21 0.61 15.69
CA MET A 253 23.91 -0.70 15.59
C MET A 253 24.07 -1.17 14.15
N GLU A 254 23.17 -0.81 13.25
CA GLU A 254 23.28 -1.05 11.80
C GLU A 254 24.22 -0.05 11.09
N GLY A 255 24.81 0.87 11.85
CA GLY A 255 25.84 1.81 11.38
C GLY A 255 25.27 3.05 10.69
N TYR A 256 24.07 3.48 11.04
CA TYR A 256 23.50 4.75 10.61
C TYR A 256 23.75 5.85 11.64
N ARG A 257 23.84 7.09 11.15
CA ARG A 257 23.77 8.27 12.01
C ARG A 257 22.32 8.45 12.44
N VAL A 258 22.09 8.74 13.72
CA VAL A 258 20.75 9.01 14.26
C VAL A 258 20.74 10.39 14.90
N MET A 259 19.74 11.20 14.57
CA MET A 259 19.55 12.54 15.14
C MET A 259 18.10 13.02 14.97
N PRO A 260 17.70 14.07 15.72
CA PRO A 260 16.41 14.75 15.49
C PRO A 260 16.34 15.33 14.07
N ILE A 261 15.13 15.35 13.49
CA ILE A 261 14.91 15.85 12.13
C ILE A 261 15.30 17.34 11.99
N ALA A 262 15.14 18.15 13.03
CA ALA A 262 15.54 19.56 13.04
C ALA A 262 17.05 19.76 12.78
N ASP A 263 17.90 18.80 13.18
CA ASP A 263 19.33 18.83 12.90
C ASP A 263 19.62 18.21 11.53
N ALA A 264 18.98 17.10 11.21
CA ALA A 264 19.10 16.44 9.90
C ALA A 264 18.69 17.37 8.75
N ALA A 265 17.72 18.26 8.95
CA ALA A 265 17.26 19.24 7.96
C ALA A 265 18.40 20.12 7.42
N LYS A 266 19.39 20.43 8.23
CA LYS A 266 20.56 21.26 7.85
C LYS A 266 21.59 20.50 7.00
N GLU A 267 21.57 19.16 7.05
CA GLU A 267 22.58 18.29 6.43
C GLU A 267 22.04 17.49 5.24
N GLY A 268 20.74 17.20 5.21
CA GLY A 268 20.12 16.34 4.21
C GLY A 268 20.07 16.94 2.82
N ASP A 269 20.13 16.06 1.81
CA ASP A 269 19.88 16.38 0.40
C ASP A 269 18.55 15.79 -0.06
N ILE A 270 18.14 14.65 0.51
CA ILE A 270 16.90 13.95 0.18
C ILE A 270 16.25 13.52 1.50
N PHE A 271 14.98 13.85 1.68
CA PHE A 271 14.22 13.56 2.89
C PHE A 271 13.04 12.65 2.55
N ILE A 272 12.91 11.55 3.27
CA ILE A 272 11.86 10.57 3.10
C ILE A 272 11.09 10.41 4.41
N ALA A 273 9.80 10.74 4.41
CA ALA A 273 8.89 10.44 5.49
C ALA A 273 8.33 9.02 5.33
N VAL A 274 8.33 8.23 6.40
CA VAL A 274 7.93 6.82 6.37
C VAL A 274 7.45 6.32 7.74
N THR A 275 6.61 7.12 8.41
CA THR A 275 6.14 6.83 9.77
C THR A 275 4.65 6.51 9.86
N GLY A 276 3.82 7.08 8.98
CA GLY A 276 2.37 7.12 9.11
C GLY A 276 1.85 8.26 10.00
N ASP A 277 2.73 9.09 10.57
CA ASP A 277 2.37 10.20 11.43
C ASP A 277 2.22 11.51 10.66
N LYS A 278 1.42 12.43 11.20
CA LYS A 278 1.16 13.73 10.58
C LYS A 278 2.34 14.70 10.82
N HIS A 279 2.73 15.42 9.76
CA HIS A 279 3.72 16.51 9.79
C HIS A 279 5.09 16.10 10.37
N VAL A 280 5.52 14.88 10.08
CA VAL A 280 6.86 14.39 10.45
C VAL A 280 7.94 15.27 9.83
N VAL A 281 7.70 15.73 8.61
CA VAL A 281 8.49 16.81 7.97
C VAL A 281 7.60 18.06 7.93
N ASP A 282 7.73 18.91 8.95
CA ASP A 282 6.93 20.13 9.07
C ASP A 282 7.62 21.33 8.43
N VAL A 283 6.92 22.45 8.32
CA VAL A 283 7.35 23.71 7.70
C VAL A 283 8.70 24.18 8.25
N GLU A 284 8.89 24.15 9.55
CA GLU A 284 10.16 24.55 10.17
C GLU A 284 11.36 23.74 9.68
N HIS A 285 11.16 22.43 9.40
CA HIS A 285 12.19 21.57 8.85
C HIS A 285 12.46 21.94 7.38
N LEU A 286 11.39 22.09 6.58
CA LEU A 286 11.45 22.43 5.16
C LEU A 286 12.19 23.75 4.90
N LEU A 287 11.90 24.80 5.70
CA LEU A 287 12.55 26.12 5.58
C LEU A 287 14.05 26.07 5.94
N ASN A 288 14.45 25.12 6.80
CA ASN A 288 15.84 24.94 7.22
C ASN A 288 16.66 24.02 6.31
N MET A 289 16.03 23.35 5.33
CA MET A 289 16.73 22.50 4.38
C MET A 289 17.69 23.29 3.49
N LYS A 290 18.64 22.57 2.88
CA LYS A 290 19.54 23.12 1.88
C LYS A 290 18.75 23.54 0.62
N ASP A 291 19.28 24.51 -0.10
CA ASP A 291 18.81 24.79 -1.45
C ASP A 291 18.95 23.57 -2.34
N GLY A 292 17.91 23.26 -3.09
CA GLY A 292 17.86 22.08 -3.97
C GLY A 292 17.57 20.75 -3.28
N SER A 293 17.14 20.76 -2.03
CA SER A 293 16.74 19.53 -1.33
C SER A 293 15.48 18.91 -1.92
N PHE A 294 15.42 17.58 -1.91
CA PHE A 294 14.26 16.80 -2.33
C PHE A 294 13.51 16.26 -1.12
N VAL A 295 12.17 16.27 -1.19
CA VAL A 295 11.31 15.65 -0.20
C VAL A 295 10.34 14.68 -0.86
N GLY A 296 10.15 13.51 -0.27
CA GLY A 296 9.24 12.48 -0.73
C GLY A 296 8.62 11.71 0.41
N ASN A 297 7.40 11.23 0.20
CA ASN A 297 6.68 10.44 1.16
C ASN A 297 6.65 8.96 0.73
N CYS A 298 6.85 8.06 1.68
CA CYS A 298 6.69 6.62 1.49
C CYS A 298 5.88 5.97 2.62
N GLY A 299 5.27 6.78 3.46
CA GLY A 299 4.27 6.37 4.43
C GLY A 299 2.86 6.44 3.82
N HIS A 300 1.89 5.87 4.52
CA HIS A 300 0.55 5.66 3.97
C HIS A 300 -0.21 6.97 3.63
N PHE A 301 0.02 8.03 4.41
CA PHE A 301 -0.71 9.28 4.27
C PHE A 301 0.12 10.40 3.62
N ASP A 302 -0.50 11.20 2.79
CA ASP A 302 0.08 12.38 2.12
C ASP A 302 0.39 13.55 3.06
N HIS A 303 -0.10 13.51 4.29
CA HIS A 303 0.11 14.56 5.29
C HIS A 303 1.35 14.35 6.19
N GLU A 304 2.19 13.34 5.93
CA GLU A 304 3.47 13.17 6.66
C GLU A 304 4.43 14.32 6.38
N ILE A 305 4.39 14.87 5.17
CA ILE A 305 5.08 16.11 4.80
C ILE A 305 4.07 17.24 4.76
N ASN A 306 4.33 18.33 5.46
CA ASN A 306 3.45 19.51 5.46
C ASN A 306 3.61 20.33 4.16
N VAL A 307 3.24 19.72 3.02
CA VAL A 307 3.28 20.39 1.71
C VAL A 307 2.35 21.60 1.66
N LYS A 308 1.20 21.53 2.37
CA LYS A 308 0.28 22.67 2.45
C LYS A 308 0.95 23.88 3.11
N GLY A 309 1.63 23.68 4.23
CA GLY A 309 2.37 24.75 4.89
C GLY A 309 3.56 25.24 4.06
N LEU A 310 4.27 24.35 3.34
CA LEU A 310 5.33 24.75 2.42
C LEU A 310 4.80 25.68 1.30
N ARG A 311 3.61 25.42 0.79
CA ARG A 311 2.95 26.22 -0.25
C ARG A 311 2.72 27.67 0.19
N GLU A 312 2.44 27.89 1.48
CA GLU A 312 2.22 29.23 2.05
C GLU A 312 3.51 30.08 2.08
N HIS A 313 4.68 29.43 2.07
CA HIS A 313 6.01 30.06 2.04
C HIS A 313 6.63 30.12 0.65
N ALA A 314 5.98 29.55 -0.37
CA ALA A 314 6.48 29.56 -1.73
C ALA A 314 6.06 30.83 -2.47
N VAL A 315 7.03 31.52 -3.09
CA VAL A 315 6.77 32.65 -3.98
C VAL A 315 6.45 32.21 -5.41
N GLU A 316 6.87 30.99 -5.77
CA GLU A 316 6.57 30.35 -7.04
C GLU A 316 6.52 28.83 -6.84
N ILE A 317 5.56 28.17 -7.49
CA ILE A 317 5.46 26.71 -7.56
C ILE A 317 5.41 26.33 -9.03
N LYS A 318 6.33 25.45 -9.44
CA LYS A 318 6.46 25.02 -10.82
C LYS A 318 6.59 23.53 -10.96
N GLN A 319 5.77 22.91 -11.79
CA GLN A 319 5.98 21.52 -12.17
C GLN A 319 7.17 21.43 -13.15
N ILE A 320 8.26 20.80 -12.69
CA ILE A 320 9.50 20.68 -13.47
C ILE A 320 9.44 19.46 -14.40
N ARG A 321 8.87 18.37 -13.90
CA ARG A 321 8.70 17.09 -14.60
C ARG A 321 7.40 16.41 -14.08
N PRO A 322 6.89 15.37 -14.74
CA PRO A 322 5.87 14.55 -14.14
C PRO A 322 6.30 14.09 -12.74
N ASN A 323 5.42 14.26 -11.76
CA ASN A 323 5.64 13.89 -10.34
C ASN A 323 6.81 14.63 -9.66
N LEU A 324 7.22 15.81 -10.14
CA LEU A 324 8.25 16.64 -9.51
C LEU A 324 7.89 18.11 -9.59
N GLU A 325 7.66 18.72 -8.45
CA GLU A 325 7.38 20.16 -8.31
C GLU A 325 8.55 20.88 -7.62
N GLU A 326 8.87 22.08 -8.08
CA GLU A 326 9.76 23.03 -7.43
C GLU A 326 8.94 24.05 -6.64
N TYR A 327 9.27 24.20 -5.36
CA TYR A 327 8.76 25.23 -4.47
C TYR A 327 9.87 26.24 -4.22
N LYS A 328 9.81 27.39 -4.88
CA LYS A 328 10.76 28.48 -4.66
C LYS A 328 10.31 29.32 -3.48
N LEU A 329 11.13 29.38 -2.45
CA LEU A 329 10.81 30.04 -1.20
C LEU A 329 11.17 31.53 -1.24
N ASP A 330 10.59 32.31 -0.34
CA ASP A 330 10.84 33.75 -0.16
C ASP A 330 12.31 34.04 0.25
N ASN A 331 13.00 33.09 0.89
CA ASN A 331 14.42 33.16 1.23
C ASN A 331 15.37 32.83 0.05
N GLY A 332 14.84 32.61 -1.14
CA GLY A 332 15.58 32.32 -2.37
C GLY A 332 15.98 30.85 -2.58
N LYS A 333 15.69 29.95 -1.63
CA LYS A 333 15.95 28.52 -1.78
C LYS A 333 14.82 27.84 -2.58
N SER A 334 15.14 26.71 -3.21
CA SER A 334 14.18 25.82 -3.84
C SER A 334 14.12 24.48 -3.11
N ILE A 335 12.90 23.98 -2.87
CA ILE A 335 12.63 22.63 -2.37
C ILE A 335 11.89 21.87 -3.46
N TYR A 336 12.34 20.66 -3.76
CA TYR A 336 11.71 19.78 -4.74
C TYR A 336 10.83 18.77 -4.05
N VAL A 337 9.52 18.78 -4.35
CA VAL A 337 8.53 17.84 -3.81
C VAL A 337 8.24 16.75 -4.83
N ILE A 338 8.47 15.50 -4.45
CA ILE A 338 8.20 14.33 -5.30
C ILE A 338 6.76 13.88 -5.06
N ALA A 339 6.02 13.61 -6.15
CA ALA A 339 4.65 13.12 -6.13
C ALA A 339 3.69 13.97 -5.29
N GLU A 340 3.92 15.30 -5.22
CA GLU A 340 3.11 16.24 -4.44
C GLU A 340 2.98 15.89 -2.94
N GLY A 341 3.95 15.13 -2.36
CA GLY A 341 3.90 14.61 -1.00
C GLY A 341 3.12 13.31 -0.81
N ARG A 342 2.58 12.74 -1.89
CA ARG A 342 1.89 11.44 -1.92
C ARG A 342 2.89 10.29 -1.96
N LEU A 343 2.41 9.03 -1.85
CA LEU A 343 3.28 7.84 -1.92
C LEU A 343 4.10 7.80 -3.21
N VAL A 344 5.40 8.04 -3.09
CA VAL A 344 6.33 8.09 -4.23
C VAL A 344 6.34 6.79 -5.01
N ASN A 345 6.31 5.65 -4.33
CA ASN A 345 6.39 4.33 -4.94
C ASN A 345 5.15 3.93 -5.78
N LEU A 346 3.99 4.50 -5.50
CA LEU A 346 2.74 4.21 -6.22
C LEU A 346 2.41 5.28 -7.27
N VAL A 347 2.74 6.54 -6.97
CA VAL A 347 2.41 7.68 -7.86
C VAL A 347 3.47 7.86 -8.94
N ALA A 348 4.75 7.74 -8.58
CA ALA A 348 5.87 7.95 -9.50
C ALA A 348 6.47 6.64 -10.05
N ALA A 349 6.04 5.48 -9.54
CA ALA A 349 6.48 4.15 -9.97
C ALA A 349 5.29 3.18 -10.06
N GLU A 350 5.57 1.88 -10.09
CA GLU A 350 4.56 0.83 -10.30
C GLU A 350 4.18 0.08 -9.00
N GLY A 351 4.61 0.59 -7.84
CA GLY A 351 4.46 -0.09 -6.56
C GLY A 351 5.54 -1.15 -6.31
N HIS A 352 5.26 -2.07 -5.42
CA HIS A 352 6.20 -3.13 -5.05
C HIS A 352 6.33 -4.17 -6.17
N PRO A 353 7.49 -4.84 -6.30
CA PRO A 353 7.66 -5.92 -7.27
C PRO A 353 6.74 -7.10 -6.99
N ALA A 354 6.18 -7.70 -8.04
CA ALA A 354 5.27 -8.86 -7.95
C ALA A 354 5.83 -10.01 -7.13
N SER A 355 7.14 -10.26 -7.23
CA SER A 355 7.81 -11.32 -6.46
C SER A 355 7.74 -11.12 -4.94
N VAL A 356 7.62 -9.89 -4.47
CA VAL A 356 7.41 -9.56 -3.06
C VAL A 356 5.94 -9.65 -2.71
N MET A 357 5.06 -9.06 -3.53
CA MET A 357 3.61 -9.08 -3.33
C MET A 357 3.02 -10.48 -3.39
N ASP A 358 3.69 -11.43 -4.05
CA ASP A 358 3.36 -12.85 -4.05
C ASP A 358 3.13 -13.42 -2.64
N MET A 359 4.00 -13.07 -1.69
CA MET A 359 3.90 -13.55 -0.31
C MET A 359 2.84 -12.77 0.48
N SER A 360 2.73 -11.47 0.30
CA SER A 360 1.70 -10.63 0.93
C SER A 360 0.32 -11.11 0.52
N PHE A 361 0.10 -11.31 -0.77
CA PHE A 361 -1.20 -11.72 -1.29
C PHE A 361 -1.49 -13.21 -1.09
N ALA A 362 -0.47 -14.05 -0.93
CA ALA A 362 -0.66 -15.41 -0.41
C ALA A 362 -1.23 -15.38 1.02
N ASN A 363 -0.71 -14.50 1.89
CA ASN A 363 -1.27 -14.29 3.23
C ASN A 363 -2.71 -13.79 3.19
N GLN A 364 -3.06 -12.88 2.26
CA GLN A 364 -4.44 -12.43 2.05
C GLN A 364 -5.37 -13.58 1.68
N ALA A 365 -5.02 -14.34 0.66
CA ALA A 365 -5.84 -15.45 0.17
C ALA A 365 -6.02 -16.54 1.24
N LEU A 366 -4.95 -16.91 1.92
CA LEU A 366 -4.96 -17.92 3.00
C LEU A 366 -5.62 -17.38 4.27
N GLY A 367 -5.52 -16.08 4.54
CA GLY A 367 -6.21 -15.40 5.63
C GLY A 367 -7.72 -15.47 5.49
N ILE A 368 -8.24 -15.17 4.29
CA ILE A 368 -9.67 -15.34 3.99
C ILE A 368 -10.08 -16.82 4.11
N GLU A 369 -9.28 -17.74 3.56
CA GLU A 369 -9.56 -19.18 3.69
C GLU A 369 -9.61 -19.62 5.15
N TYR A 370 -8.67 -19.13 5.99
CA TYR A 370 -8.65 -19.41 7.41
C TYR A 370 -9.92 -18.92 8.13
N LEU A 371 -10.36 -17.70 7.81
CA LEU A 371 -11.59 -17.13 8.37
C LEU A 371 -12.82 -17.95 7.96
N VAL A 372 -12.93 -18.33 6.70
CA VAL A 372 -14.06 -19.13 6.17
C VAL A 372 -14.09 -20.53 6.81
N LYS A 373 -12.95 -21.22 6.89
CA LYS A 373 -12.85 -22.56 7.52
C LYS A 373 -13.18 -22.55 9.03
N ASN A 374 -12.99 -21.41 9.67
CA ASN A 374 -13.23 -21.25 11.11
C ASN A 374 -14.44 -20.37 11.41
N GLN A 375 -15.36 -20.21 10.48
CA GLN A 375 -16.56 -19.40 10.66
C GLN A 375 -17.32 -19.82 11.95
N GLY A 376 -17.66 -18.81 12.78
CA GLY A 376 -18.37 -19.02 14.04
C GLY A 376 -17.53 -19.58 15.19
N LYS A 377 -16.22 -19.84 15.00
CA LYS A 377 -15.31 -20.36 16.03
C LYS A 377 -14.30 -19.32 16.51
N LEU A 378 -14.05 -18.29 15.72
CA LEU A 378 -13.07 -17.25 16.04
C LEU A 378 -13.71 -16.11 16.84
N PRO A 379 -12.98 -15.50 17.79
CA PRO A 379 -13.45 -14.31 18.48
C PRO A 379 -13.48 -13.10 17.54
N ASN A 380 -14.39 -12.16 17.79
CA ASN A 380 -14.49 -10.88 17.08
C ASN A 380 -13.35 -9.94 17.54
N LYS A 381 -12.16 -10.24 17.09
CA LYS A 381 -10.91 -9.55 17.45
C LYS A 381 -9.99 -9.45 16.25
N LEU A 382 -8.97 -8.61 16.38
CA LEU A 382 -7.83 -8.64 15.49
C LEU A 382 -6.95 -9.86 15.82
N LEU A 383 -6.73 -10.69 14.82
CA LEU A 383 -6.01 -11.96 14.90
C LEU A 383 -4.75 -11.91 14.03
N THR A 384 -3.79 -12.76 14.37
CA THR A 384 -2.67 -13.09 13.49
C THR A 384 -2.89 -14.46 12.86
N LEU A 385 -2.36 -14.66 11.66
CA LEU A 385 -2.37 -16.00 11.05
C LEU A 385 -1.51 -16.99 11.88
N PRO A 386 -1.86 -18.28 11.89
CA PRO A 386 -0.99 -19.30 12.45
C PRO A 386 0.39 -19.32 11.77
N GLU A 387 1.45 -19.56 12.55
CA GLU A 387 2.83 -19.57 12.05
C GLU A 387 3.04 -20.58 10.91
N GLU A 388 2.26 -21.66 10.90
CA GLU A 388 2.30 -22.68 9.84
C GLU A 388 1.97 -22.11 8.47
N VAL A 389 1.18 -21.04 8.38
CA VAL A 389 0.87 -20.34 7.13
C VAL A 389 2.12 -19.63 6.61
N ASP A 390 2.83 -18.90 7.45
CA ASP A 390 4.11 -18.26 7.11
C ASP A 390 5.15 -19.29 6.64
N ILE A 391 5.27 -20.41 7.37
CA ILE A 391 6.20 -21.50 7.02
C ILE A 391 5.84 -22.11 5.66
N MET A 392 4.55 -22.34 5.39
CA MET A 392 4.08 -22.88 4.11
C MET A 392 4.40 -21.93 2.95
N ILE A 393 4.09 -20.65 3.08
CA ILE A 393 4.39 -19.63 2.09
C ILE A 393 5.89 -19.56 1.80
N ALA A 394 6.71 -19.51 2.85
CA ALA A 394 8.16 -19.44 2.73
C ALA A 394 8.74 -20.68 2.00
N LYS A 395 8.24 -21.88 2.30
CA LYS A 395 8.66 -23.12 1.63
C LYS A 395 8.33 -23.09 0.15
N ILE A 396 7.07 -22.78 -0.22
CA ILE A 396 6.67 -22.71 -1.64
C ILE A 396 7.53 -21.66 -2.37
N LYS A 397 7.79 -20.51 -1.73
CA LYS A 397 8.63 -19.47 -2.32
C LYS A 397 10.05 -19.94 -2.56
N LEU A 398 10.68 -20.57 -1.57
CA LEU A 398 12.03 -21.12 -1.69
C LEU A 398 12.13 -22.22 -2.75
N ASP A 399 11.15 -23.11 -2.83
CA ASP A 399 11.09 -24.19 -3.82
C ASP A 399 10.95 -23.65 -5.26
N SER A 400 10.51 -22.40 -5.41
CA SER A 400 10.34 -21.74 -6.72
C SER A 400 11.52 -20.87 -7.16
N MET A 401 12.50 -20.67 -6.30
CA MET A 401 13.73 -19.88 -6.57
C MET A 401 14.85 -20.75 -7.10
#